data_1e39ca914f036927462a627136946e68
#
_entry.id   1e39ca914f036927462a627136946e68
#
_cell.length_a   1.000
_cell.length_b   1.000
_cell.length_c   1.000
_cell.angle_alpha   90.00
_cell.angle_beta   90.00
_cell.angle_gamma   90.00
#
_symmetry.space_group_name_H-M   'P 1'
#
loop_
_entity.id
_entity.type
_entity.pdbx_description
1 polymer ?
#
loop_
_entity_poly.entity_id
_entity_poly.type
_entity_poly.pdbx_seq_one_letter_code
_entity_poly.pdbx_strand_id
1 'polypeptide(L)'
;MKTRKIFAALMLSMLASMPTMAQEKYFSPATSEAATPDAEGFIRRWTVLEPISKQNRSNTVFVDSYLRETFAHEYFKNQMTILPKDGQKVKVTFERPKPQPRPAGQPGQPGGAPMDFRRMQQGPVEMETATETLKWHKLDSKHYNFKLMRFGEHEIQRVYGVIYWVVTVINCDQDMNDVRLSVGSNSASQWWVNGEDVLLMSSDRRMVADDCTSHRLNLKKGENIIRGAIINGPGMSDFCVRLVDENGKVIKSGYTIK
;
A
#
# COMPACT_ATOMS: atom_id res chain seq x y z
N MET A 1 -42.14 37.75 3.74
CA MET A 1 -42.06 36.31 3.41
C MET A 1 -40.83 35.99 2.56
N LYS A 2 -39.61 36.24 3.04
CA LYS A 2 -38.34 36.00 2.27
C LYS A 2 -37.13 35.69 3.18
N THR A 3 -37.32 34.90 4.24
CA THR A 3 -36.20 34.62 5.17
C THR A 3 -36.09 33.14 5.59
N ARG A 4 -36.57 32.18 4.78
CA ARG A 4 -36.50 30.73 5.12
C ARG A 4 -35.72 29.85 4.15
N LYS A 5 -34.92 30.38 3.21
CA LYS A 5 -34.20 29.58 2.21
C LYS A 5 -32.67 29.59 2.35
N ILE A 6 -32.10 30.28 3.35
CA ILE A 6 -30.61 30.38 3.48
C ILE A 6 -30.05 29.39 4.50
N PHE A 7 -30.84 28.76 5.36
CA PHE A 7 -30.35 27.82 6.37
C PHE A 7 -30.20 26.36 5.91
N ALA A 8 -30.69 25.98 4.73
CA ALA A 8 -30.61 24.62 4.22
C ALA A 8 -29.33 24.31 3.41
N ALA A 9 -28.58 25.34 2.99
CA ALA A 9 -27.39 25.14 2.17
C ALA A 9 -26.09 25.00 2.96
N LEU A 10 -26.06 25.25 4.27
CA LEU A 10 -24.86 25.18 5.12
C LEU A 10 -24.72 23.85 5.87
N MET A 11 -25.71 22.98 5.83
CA MET A 11 -25.66 21.65 6.49
C MET A 11 -25.19 20.51 5.57
N LEU A 12 -24.96 20.78 4.28
CA LEU A 12 -24.62 19.72 3.32
C LEU A 12 -23.12 19.65 2.98
N SER A 13 -22.27 20.46 3.60
CA SER A 13 -20.82 20.48 3.34
C SER A 13 -19.96 19.93 4.48
N MET A 14 -20.54 19.35 5.53
CA MET A 14 -19.82 18.70 6.63
C MET A 14 -20.00 17.19 6.71
N LEU A 15 -20.33 16.53 5.60
CA LEU A 15 -20.04 15.11 5.43
C LEU A 15 -18.60 14.93 4.93
N ALA A 16 -17.66 15.61 5.56
CA ALA A 16 -16.26 15.21 5.54
C ALA A 16 -16.21 13.83 6.21
N SER A 17 -15.81 12.84 5.46
CA SER A 17 -15.62 11.45 5.82
C SER A 17 -15.15 11.31 7.28
N MET A 18 -16.07 11.04 8.20
CA MET A 18 -15.66 10.59 9.53
C MET A 18 -14.99 9.25 9.34
N PRO A 19 -13.73 9.06 9.80
CA PRO A 19 -13.11 7.75 9.79
C PRO A 19 -14.03 6.79 10.55
N THR A 20 -14.33 5.63 9.98
CA THR A 20 -15.16 4.67 10.70
C THR A 20 -14.36 4.09 11.87
N MET A 21 -15.04 3.68 12.94
CA MET A 21 -14.43 3.12 14.17
C MET A 21 -13.43 1.98 13.88
N ALA A 22 -13.58 1.25 12.77
CA ALA A 22 -12.67 0.20 12.35
C ALA A 22 -11.30 0.74 11.89
N GLN A 23 -11.27 1.89 11.21
CA GLN A 23 -10.02 2.53 10.78
C GLN A 23 -9.27 3.12 11.96
N GLU A 24 -9.97 3.73 12.92
CA GLU A 24 -9.37 4.29 14.13
C GLU A 24 -8.64 3.26 15.01
N LYS A 25 -9.00 1.98 14.87
CA LYS A 25 -8.31 0.89 15.59
C LYS A 25 -6.88 0.68 15.09
N TYR A 26 -6.63 0.83 13.80
CA TYR A 26 -5.35 0.48 13.16
C TYR A 26 -4.53 1.69 12.76
N PHE A 27 -5.18 2.79 12.41
CA PHE A 27 -4.56 3.99 11.87
C PHE A 27 -5.08 5.26 12.54
N SER A 28 -4.29 6.30 12.46
CA SER A 28 -4.71 7.69 12.65
C SER A 28 -4.26 8.51 11.43
N PRO A 29 -5.01 9.55 11.04
CA PRO A 29 -4.52 10.51 10.06
C PRO A 29 -3.16 11.06 10.51
N ALA A 30 -2.19 11.16 9.61
CA ALA A 30 -0.90 11.73 9.95
C ALA A 30 -1.05 13.22 10.25
N THR A 31 -0.37 13.67 11.29
CA THR A 31 -0.31 15.09 11.64
C THR A 31 0.64 15.85 10.72
N SER A 32 0.59 17.18 10.76
CA SER A 32 1.55 18.05 10.05
C SER A 32 2.97 18.02 10.65
N GLU A 33 3.09 17.60 11.92
CA GLU A 33 4.37 17.45 12.58
C GLU A 33 5.13 16.23 12.06
N ALA A 34 6.47 16.34 11.98
CA ALA A 34 7.30 15.21 11.65
C ALA A 34 7.21 14.14 12.73
N ALA A 35 7.05 12.88 12.33
CA ALA A 35 7.10 11.74 13.23
C ALA A 35 8.55 11.27 13.44
N THR A 36 8.78 10.49 14.49
CA THR A 36 10.02 9.73 14.71
C THR A 36 9.74 8.24 14.55
N PRO A 37 10.77 7.42 14.29
CA PRO A 37 10.61 5.97 14.44
C PRO A 37 10.08 5.63 15.84
N ASP A 38 9.40 4.51 15.96
CA ASP A 38 8.92 4.08 17.26
C ASP A 38 10.07 3.55 18.16
N ALA A 39 9.75 3.13 19.38
CA ALA A 39 10.72 2.64 20.34
C ALA A 39 11.56 1.44 19.84
N GLU A 40 11.04 0.70 18.84
CA GLU A 40 11.73 -0.42 18.21
C GLU A 40 12.35 -0.05 16.84
N GLY A 41 12.24 1.22 16.43
CA GLY A 41 12.82 1.77 15.20
C GLY A 41 11.92 1.65 13.98
N PHE A 42 10.68 1.16 14.09
CA PHE A 42 9.80 1.01 12.94
C PHE A 42 9.28 2.35 12.42
N ILE A 43 9.24 2.45 11.08
CA ILE A 43 8.65 3.57 10.35
C ILE A 43 7.14 3.31 10.25
N ARG A 44 6.34 4.10 10.98
CA ARG A 44 4.90 3.89 11.09
C ARG A 44 4.07 4.83 10.24
N ARG A 45 4.66 5.92 9.71
CA ARG A 45 3.99 6.90 8.85
C ARG A 45 4.20 6.58 7.39
N TRP A 46 3.09 6.39 6.67
CA TRP A 46 3.09 6.07 5.25
C TRP A 46 1.98 6.80 4.50
N THR A 47 2.25 7.18 3.26
CA THR A 47 1.22 7.60 2.31
C THR A 47 0.92 6.41 1.41
N VAL A 48 -0.32 5.92 1.45
CA VAL A 48 -0.77 4.67 0.85
C VAL A 48 -1.81 4.96 -0.21
N LEU A 49 -1.66 4.38 -1.40
CA LEU A 49 -2.68 4.43 -2.45
C LEU A 49 -3.74 3.37 -2.19
N GLU A 50 -5.00 3.73 -2.41
CA GLU A 50 -6.08 2.75 -2.48
C GLU A 50 -5.70 1.60 -3.41
N PRO A 51 -6.05 0.33 -3.08
CA PRO A 51 -5.54 -0.83 -3.79
C PRO A 51 -5.95 -0.88 -5.26
N ILE A 52 -4.98 -1.08 -6.13
CA ILE A 52 -5.16 -1.27 -7.56
C ILE A 52 -5.55 -2.71 -7.81
N SER A 53 -6.58 -2.96 -8.61
CA SER A 53 -6.95 -4.33 -8.99
C SER A 53 -5.84 -4.97 -9.82
N LYS A 54 -5.35 -6.11 -9.35
CA LYS A 54 -4.35 -6.92 -10.04
C LYS A 54 -4.64 -8.39 -9.78
N GLN A 55 -5.26 -9.04 -10.74
CA GLN A 55 -5.50 -10.47 -10.60
C GLN A 55 -4.18 -11.24 -10.69
N ASN A 56 -3.89 -11.99 -9.65
CA ASN A 56 -2.72 -12.84 -9.55
C ASN A 56 -3.15 -14.30 -9.48
N ARG A 57 -2.47 -15.15 -10.21
CA ARG A 57 -2.58 -16.61 -10.02
C ARG A 57 -1.82 -16.95 -8.74
N SER A 58 -2.29 -17.93 -7.99
CA SER A 58 -1.75 -18.30 -6.67
C SER A 58 -0.24 -18.58 -6.66
N ASN A 59 0.34 -19.02 -7.78
CA ASN A 59 1.75 -19.35 -7.89
C ASN A 59 2.63 -18.23 -8.47
N THR A 60 2.07 -17.12 -8.95
CA THR A 60 2.87 -16.07 -9.60
C THR A 60 3.72 -15.27 -8.62
N VAL A 61 3.31 -15.19 -7.34
CA VAL A 61 4.07 -14.51 -6.29
C VAL A 61 5.40 -15.22 -5.95
N PHE A 62 5.63 -16.42 -6.46
CA PHE A 62 6.89 -17.17 -6.31
C PHE A 62 7.84 -16.98 -7.50
N VAL A 63 7.47 -16.19 -8.49
CA VAL A 63 8.26 -16.00 -9.72
C VAL A 63 8.81 -14.59 -9.78
N ASP A 64 10.10 -14.43 -9.51
CA ASP A 64 10.77 -13.12 -9.44
C ASP A 64 10.64 -12.31 -10.74
N SER A 65 10.74 -12.94 -11.92
CA SER A 65 10.58 -12.24 -13.19
C SER A 65 9.17 -11.65 -13.35
N TYR A 66 8.14 -12.41 -12.97
CA TYR A 66 6.76 -11.93 -12.96
C TYR A 66 6.57 -10.74 -12.00
N LEU A 67 7.17 -10.83 -10.81
CA LEU A 67 7.08 -9.76 -9.81
C LEU A 67 7.78 -8.49 -10.30
N ARG A 68 8.99 -8.61 -10.85
CA ARG A 68 9.73 -7.46 -11.41
C ARG A 68 8.96 -6.80 -12.56
N GLU A 69 8.41 -7.58 -13.49
CA GLU A 69 7.57 -7.06 -14.57
C GLU A 69 6.32 -6.38 -14.02
N THR A 70 5.64 -7.01 -13.04
CA THR A 70 4.44 -6.45 -12.42
C THR A 70 4.72 -5.13 -11.72
N PHE A 71 5.79 -5.02 -10.96
CA PHE A 71 6.14 -3.80 -10.23
C PHE A 71 6.74 -2.71 -11.13
N ALA A 72 7.36 -3.07 -12.25
CA ALA A 72 7.85 -2.13 -13.25
C ALA A 72 6.72 -1.56 -14.15
N HIS A 73 5.56 -2.24 -14.21
CA HIS A 73 4.42 -1.74 -14.98
C HIS A 73 3.93 -0.40 -14.45
N GLU A 74 3.74 0.59 -15.33
CA GLU A 74 3.25 1.92 -14.96
C GLU A 74 1.73 1.91 -14.83
N TYR A 75 1.21 1.78 -13.63
CA TYR A 75 -0.23 1.83 -13.35
C TYR A 75 -0.76 3.27 -13.35
N PHE A 76 0.09 4.25 -13.04
CA PHE A 76 -0.25 5.67 -13.01
C PHE A 76 0.96 6.54 -13.28
N LYS A 77 0.69 7.73 -13.80
CA LYS A 77 1.72 8.71 -14.19
C LYS A 77 2.66 9.05 -13.03
N ASN A 78 3.96 9.08 -13.31
CA ASN A 78 5.01 9.41 -12.33
C ASN A 78 5.07 8.44 -11.13
N GLN A 79 4.66 7.20 -11.30
CA GLN A 79 4.59 6.18 -10.26
C GLN A 79 5.88 6.10 -9.42
N MET A 80 7.05 6.20 -10.06
CA MET A 80 8.35 6.08 -9.39
C MET A 80 8.87 7.41 -8.82
N THR A 81 8.26 8.54 -9.13
CA THR A 81 8.76 9.87 -8.74
C THR A 81 7.78 10.69 -7.91
N ILE A 82 6.49 10.36 -7.95
CA ILE A 82 5.47 11.11 -7.21
C ILE A 82 5.74 11.13 -5.70
N LEU A 83 5.61 12.30 -5.09
CA LEU A 83 5.49 12.48 -3.64
C LEU A 83 4.04 12.83 -3.32
N PRO A 84 3.20 11.84 -3.05
CA PRO A 84 1.78 12.06 -2.94
C PRO A 84 1.42 12.81 -1.65
N LYS A 85 0.39 13.67 -1.76
CA LYS A 85 -0.23 14.33 -0.60
C LYS A 85 -1.45 13.55 -0.14
N ASP A 86 -1.80 13.72 1.13
CA ASP A 86 -3.06 13.19 1.65
C ASP A 86 -4.26 13.68 0.85
N GLY A 87 -5.18 12.78 0.52
CA GLY A 87 -6.36 13.07 -0.29
C GLY A 87 -6.09 13.26 -1.79
N GLN A 88 -4.84 13.25 -2.24
CA GLN A 88 -4.51 13.41 -3.66
C GLN A 88 -5.07 12.24 -4.47
N LYS A 89 -5.78 12.57 -5.55
CA LYS A 89 -6.34 11.59 -6.48
C LYS A 89 -5.39 11.32 -7.63
N VAL A 90 -5.38 10.08 -8.08
CA VAL A 90 -4.61 9.63 -9.24
C VAL A 90 -5.47 8.73 -10.13
N LYS A 91 -5.32 8.89 -11.44
CA LYS A 91 -5.94 8.01 -12.43
C LYS A 91 -5.05 6.80 -12.64
N VAL A 92 -5.60 5.61 -12.40
CA VAL A 92 -4.91 4.33 -12.48
C VAL A 92 -5.48 3.51 -13.62
N THR A 93 -4.61 2.87 -14.40
CA THR A 93 -4.98 1.96 -15.49
C THR A 93 -4.46 0.56 -15.19
N PHE A 94 -5.31 -0.45 -15.35
CA PHE A 94 -4.98 -1.85 -15.05
C PHE A 94 -5.82 -2.81 -15.89
N GLU A 95 -5.37 -4.06 -15.97
CA GLU A 95 -6.07 -5.14 -16.65
C GLU A 95 -6.99 -5.87 -15.65
N ARG A 96 -8.24 -6.13 -16.07
CA ARG A 96 -9.20 -6.94 -15.32
C ARG A 96 -9.95 -7.90 -16.23
N PRO A 97 -10.51 -9.00 -15.71
CA PRO A 97 -11.42 -9.83 -16.47
C PRO A 97 -12.64 -9.05 -16.92
N LYS A 98 -13.06 -9.25 -18.16
CA LYS A 98 -14.33 -8.71 -18.62
C LYS A 98 -15.47 -9.21 -17.74
N PRO A 99 -16.39 -8.33 -17.32
CA PRO A 99 -17.58 -8.74 -16.60
C PRO A 99 -18.36 -9.77 -17.44
N GLN A 100 -18.55 -10.95 -16.88
CA GLN A 100 -19.43 -11.95 -17.52
C GLN A 100 -20.88 -11.65 -17.16
N PRO A 101 -21.83 -11.79 -18.12
CA PRO A 101 -23.24 -11.70 -17.81
C PRO A 101 -23.61 -12.69 -16.69
N ARG A 102 -24.24 -12.23 -15.64
CA ARG A 102 -24.74 -13.14 -14.61
C ARG A 102 -25.83 -14.03 -15.22
N PRO A 103 -25.76 -15.36 -15.00
CA PRO A 103 -26.88 -16.23 -15.36
C PRO A 103 -28.14 -15.71 -14.69
N ALA A 104 -29.22 -15.57 -15.46
CA ALA A 104 -30.51 -15.16 -14.93
C ALA A 104 -30.95 -16.16 -13.87
N GLY A 105 -31.22 -15.70 -12.64
CA GLY A 105 -31.82 -16.52 -11.58
C GLY A 105 -30.93 -16.83 -10.36
N GLN A 106 -29.67 -16.38 -10.30
CA GLN A 106 -28.88 -16.53 -9.06
C GLN A 106 -28.96 -15.25 -8.19
N PRO A 107 -29.52 -15.34 -6.95
CA PRO A 107 -29.48 -14.23 -6.01
C PRO A 107 -28.02 -13.88 -5.69
N GLY A 108 -27.70 -12.60 -5.66
CA GLY A 108 -26.38 -12.13 -5.30
C GLY A 108 -26.03 -12.57 -3.86
N GLN A 109 -25.03 -13.42 -3.67
CA GLN A 109 -24.44 -13.65 -2.35
C GLN A 109 -23.55 -12.46 -1.99
N PRO A 110 -23.80 -11.78 -0.87
CA PRO A 110 -22.88 -10.77 -0.35
C PRO A 110 -21.69 -11.49 0.30
N GLY A 111 -20.48 -11.16 -0.14
CA GLY A 111 -19.26 -11.48 0.57
C GLY A 111 -18.71 -12.88 0.34
N GLY A 112 -17.50 -12.96 -0.23
CA GLY A 112 -16.64 -14.13 -0.20
C GLY A 112 -17.17 -15.30 -1.02
N ALA A 113 -16.98 -15.28 -2.34
CA ALA A 113 -17.22 -16.46 -3.15
C ALA A 113 -16.30 -17.59 -2.66
N PRO A 114 -16.83 -18.80 -2.32
CA PRO A 114 -16.00 -19.98 -2.12
C PRO A 114 -15.11 -20.17 -3.35
N MET A 115 -13.89 -20.65 -3.16
CA MET A 115 -13.03 -21.03 -4.28
C MET A 115 -13.81 -22.04 -5.16
N ASP A 116 -14.34 -21.54 -6.26
CA ASP A 116 -15.07 -22.37 -7.20
C ASP A 116 -14.05 -23.15 -8.03
N PHE A 117 -13.83 -24.40 -7.68
CA PHE A 117 -12.97 -25.32 -8.44
C PHE A 117 -13.39 -25.45 -9.92
N ARG A 118 -14.63 -25.08 -10.27
CA ARG A 118 -15.09 -25.01 -11.66
C ARG A 118 -14.39 -23.91 -12.48
N ARG A 119 -13.85 -22.87 -11.82
CA ARG A 119 -13.05 -21.83 -12.49
C ARG A 119 -11.71 -22.33 -13.03
N MET A 120 -11.18 -23.45 -12.51
CA MET A 120 -9.95 -24.05 -13.03
C MET A 120 -10.13 -24.72 -14.40
N GLN A 121 -11.37 -24.97 -14.84
CA GLN A 121 -11.70 -25.57 -16.13
C GLN A 121 -12.20 -24.56 -17.17
N GLN A 122 -12.29 -23.27 -16.81
CA GLN A 122 -12.69 -22.24 -17.77
C GLN A 122 -11.48 -21.87 -18.64
N GLY A 123 -11.71 -21.80 -19.96
CA GLY A 123 -10.72 -21.37 -20.94
C GLY A 123 -10.15 -19.96 -20.65
N PRO A 124 -9.31 -19.41 -21.54
CA PRO A 124 -8.67 -18.12 -21.33
C PRO A 124 -9.70 -17.06 -20.98
N VAL A 125 -9.54 -16.41 -19.80
CA VAL A 125 -10.41 -15.33 -19.38
C VAL A 125 -10.08 -14.10 -20.24
N GLU A 126 -11.09 -13.59 -20.94
CA GLU A 126 -10.93 -12.38 -21.72
C GLU A 126 -10.69 -11.18 -20.80
N MET A 127 -9.59 -10.46 -21.02
CA MET A 127 -9.20 -9.30 -20.22
C MET A 127 -9.61 -8.00 -20.90
N GLU A 128 -9.87 -6.97 -20.11
CA GLU A 128 -10.10 -5.60 -20.58
C GLU A 128 -9.26 -4.62 -19.77
N THR A 129 -8.83 -3.55 -20.43
CA THR A 129 -8.19 -2.42 -19.75
C THR A 129 -9.26 -1.58 -19.05
N ALA A 130 -9.10 -1.39 -17.75
CA ALA A 130 -9.95 -0.57 -16.92
C ALA A 130 -9.20 0.64 -16.39
N THR A 131 -9.92 1.70 -16.08
CA THR A 131 -9.37 2.90 -15.47
C THR A 131 -10.23 3.29 -14.27
N GLU A 132 -9.58 3.55 -13.15
CA GLU A 132 -10.21 4.02 -11.90
C GLU A 132 -9.49 5.27 -11.40
N THR A 133 -10.19 6.06 -10.58
CA THR A 133 -9.57 7.17 -9.84
C THR A 133 -9.45 6.75 -8.39
N LEU A 134 -8.22 6.59 -7.93
CA LEU A 134 -7.87 6.19 -6.59
C LEU A 134 -7.27 7.37 -5.81
N LYS A 135 -7.33 7.29 -4.49
CA LYS A 135 -6.91 8.33 -3.57
C LYS A 135 -5.75 7.87 -2.72
N TRP A 136 -4.83 8.79 -2.43
CA TRP A 136 -3.75 8.61 -1.48
C TRP A 136 -4.18 9.00 -0.08
N HIS A 137 -3.78 8.21 0.92
CA HIS A 137 -4.06 8.43 2.33
C HIS A 137 -2.75 8.47 3.12
N LYS A 138 -2.50 9.56 3.83
CA LYS A 138 -1.32 9.69 4.69
C LYS A 138 -1.70 9.34 6.12
N LEU A 139 -1.16 8.22 6.60
CA LEU A 139 -1.60 7.56 7.83
C LEU A 139 -0.42 7.21 8.74
N ASP A 140 -0.68 7.29 10.05
CA ASP A 140 0.18 6.73 11.08
C ASP A 140 -0.38 5.40 11.56
N SER A 141 0.39 4.31 11.43
CA SER A 141 0.02 3.01 11.97
C SER A 141 0.09 3.02 13.49
N LYS A 142 -0.92 2.45 14.16
CA LYS A 142 -0.93 2.22 15.61
C LYS A 142 -0.16 0.96 16.01
N HIS A 143 0.30 0.17 15.05
CA HIS A 143 1.09 -1.03 15.23
C HIS A 143 2.48 -0.88 14.59
N TYR A 144 3.43 -1.71 14.98
CA TYR A 144 4.77 -1.74 14.37
C TYR A 144 4.70 -2.09 12.87
N ASN A 145 3.71 -2.90 12.47
CA ASN A 145 3.43 -3.23 11.07
C ASN A 145 2.23 -2.42 10.54
N PHE A 146 2.29 -2.07 9.27
CA PHE A 146 1.23 -1.39 8.56
C PHE A 146 0.21 -2.42 8.07
N LYS A 147 -1.03 -2.31 8.51
CA LYS A 147 -2.12 -3.26 8.26
C LYS A 147 -2.81 -3.01 6.91
N LEU A 148 -2.10 -3.27 5.78
CA LEU A 148 -2.63 -2.99 4.44
C LEU A 148 -3.96 -3.70 4.15
N MET A 149 -4.11 -4.95 4.60
CA MET A 149 -5.38 -5.65 4.41
C MET A 149 -6.53 -4.91 5.09
N ARG A 150 -6.32 -4.39 6.32
CA ARG A 150 -7.33 -3.59 7.03
C ARG A 150 -7.61 -2.25 6.37
N PHE A 151 -6.58 -1.64 5.80
CA PHE A 151 -6.73 -0.44 4.97
C PHE A 151 -7.59 -0.73 3.73
N GLY A 152 -7.30 -1.79 2.98
CA GLY A 152 -8.07 -2.17 1.79
C GLY A 152 -9.52 -2.58 2.07
N GLU A 153 -9.77 -3.30 3.18
CA GLU A 153 -11.14 -3.63 3.63
C GLU A 153 -11.98 -2.39 3.88
N HIS A 154 -11.35 -1.35 4.42
CA HIS A 154 -12.01 -0.13 4.81
C HIS A 154 -12.30 0.79 3.62
N GLU A 155 -11.29 1.06 2.81
CA GLU A 155 -11.36 2.11 1.79
C GLU A 155 -12.18 1.68 0.55
N ILE A 156 -11.97 0.49 0.03
CA ILE A 156 -12.64 0.05 -1.21
C ILE A 156 -13.21 -1.37 -1.14
N GLN A 157 -13.20 -1.99 0.02
CA GLN A 157 -13.70 -3.37 0.24
C GLN A 157 -13.07 -4.39 -0.72
N ARG A 158 -11.84 -4.15 -1.14
CA ARG A 158 -11.07 -5.02 -2.05
C ARG A 158 -9.72 -5.32 -1.42
N VAL A 159 -9.48 -6.57 -1.05
CA VAL A 159 -8.28 -7.00 -0.33
C VAL A 159 -7.48 -8.08 -1.05
N TYR A 160 -8.08 -8.80 -1.98
CA TYR A 160 -7.42 -9.87 -2.74
C TYR A 160 -7.31 -9.53 -4.23
N GLY A 161 -6.26 -10.02 -4.87
CA GLY A 161 -5.98 -9.71 -6.26
C GLY A 161 -5.73 -8.22 -6.46
N VAL A 162 -4.90 -7.64 -5.61
CA VAL A 162 -4.59 -6.21 -5.61
C VAL A 162 -3.09 -5.97 -5.46
N ILE A 163 -2.68 -4.77 -5.85
CA ILE A 163 -1.35 -4.23 -5.57
C ILE A 163 -1.52 -2.91 -4.82
N TYR A 164 -0.75 -2.75 -3.76
CA TYR A 164 -0.65 -1.51 -2.99
C TYR A 164 0.64 -0.78 -3.32
N TRP A 165 0.56 0.54 -3.38
CA TRP A 165 1.71 1.43 -3.45
C TRP A 165 1.80 2.25 -2.18
N VAL A 166 2.98 2.28 -1.59
CA VAL A 166 3.25 3.00 -0.34
C VAL A 166 4.48 3.89 -0.50
N VAL A 167 4.45 5.07 0.09
CA VAL A 167 5.55 6.04 0.05
C VAL A 167 5.73 6.64 1.44
N THR A 168 6.96 6.74 1.89
CA THR A 168 7.33 7.57 3.03
C THR A 168 8.56 8.40 2.71
N VAL A 169 8.68 9.56 3.33
CA VAL A 169 9.85 10.43 3.22
C VAL A 169 10.50 10.51 4.59
N ILE A 170 11.75 10.12 4.67
CA ILE A 170 12.58 10.32 5.85
C ILE A 170 13.50 11.52 5.64
N ASN A 171 13.69 12.31 6.68
CA ASN A 171 14.57 13.47 6.66
C ASN A 171 15.73 13.21 7.62
N CYS A 172 16.91 12.92 7.06
CA CYS A 172 18.11 12.60 7.83
C CYS A 172 18.80 13.89 8.31
N ASP A 173 19.24 13.91 9.56
CA ASP A 173 19.92 15.05 10.18
C ASP A 173 21.33 15.25 9.60
N GLN A 174 21.95 14.16 9.13
CA GLN A 174 23.26 14.11 8.47
C GLN A 174 23.30 12.95 7.47
N ASP A 175 24.39 12.86 6.69
CA ASP A 175 24.64 11.70 5.84
C ASP A 175 24.73 10.43 6.70
N MET A 176 24.05 9.37 6.28
CA MET A 176 24.07 8.06 6.95
C MET A 176 24.58 7.03 5.94
N ASN A 177 25.76 6.49 6.22
CA ASN A 177 26.43 5.53 5.34
C ASN A 177 26.22 4.08 5.83
N ASP A 178 26.27 3.13 4.91
CA ASP A 178 26.16 1.70 5.16
C ASP A 178 24.86 1.27 5.87
N VAL A 179 23.81 2.06 5.69
CA VAL A 179 22.45 1.77 6.21
C VAL A 179 21.80 0.70 5.35
N ARG A 180 21.00 -0.15 5.94
CA ARG A 180 20.15 -1.11 5.23
C ARG A 180 18.68 -0.88 5.53
N LEU A 181 17.84 -1.04 4.51
CA LEU A 181 16.40 -1.12 4.69
C LEU A 181 16.04 -2.54 5.13
N SER A 182 15.49 -2.68 6.32
CA SER A 182 15.01 -3.96 6.86
C SER A 182 13.50 -4.02 6.74
N VAL A 183 12.99 -5.08 6.14
CA VAL A 183 11.58 -5.25 5.79
C VAL A 183 11.05 -6.60 6.24
N GLY A 184 9.86 -6.58 6.82
CA GLY A 184 8.98 -7.74 6.96
C GLY A 184 7.72 -7.55 6.13
N SER A 185 7.27 -8.59 5.44
CA SER A 185 6.04 -8.56 4.65
C SER A 185 5.35 -9.92 4.65
N ASN A 186 4.02 -9.93 4.71
CA ASN A 186 3.25 -11.17 4.51
C ASN A 186 3.23 -11.62 3.05
N SER A 187 3.31 -10.68 2.12
CA SER A 187 3.19 -10.92 0.68
C SER A 187 4.44 -10.49 -0.06
N ALA A 188 4.53 -10.90 -1.32
CA ALA A 188 5.57 -10.44 -2.21
C ALA A 188 5.55 -8.91 -2.34
N SER A 189 6.73 -8.31 -2.27
CA SER A 189 6.89 -6.86 -2.29
C SER A 189 8.23 -6.45 -2.90
N GLN A 190 8.27 -5.26 -3.49
CA GLN A 190 9.49 -4.65 -3.99
C GLN A 190 9.65 -3.26 -3.39
N TRP A 191 10.89 -2.90 -3.08
CA TRP A 191 11.23 -1.68 -2.34
C TRP A 191 12.31 -0.89 -3.05
N TRP A 192 12.14 0.42 -3.04
CA TRP A 192 13.08 1.39 -3.61
C TRP A 192 13.44 2.45 -2.59
N VAL A 193 14.69 2.87 -2.61
CA VAL A 193 15.18 4.02 -1.85
C VAL A 193 15.78 5.01 -2.84
N ASN A 194 15.27 6.25 -2.84
CA ASN A 194 15.69 7.30 -3.77
C ASN A 194 15.63 6.88 -5.26
N GLY A 195 14.71 5.98 -5.61
CA GLY A 195 14.53 5.45 -6.96
C GLY A 195 15.41 4.23 -7.29
N GLU A 196 16.34 3.84 -6.43
CA GLU A 196 17.14 2.62 -6.56
C GLU A 196 16.34 1.40 -6.07
N ASP A 197 16.28 0.31 -6.87
CA ASP A 197 15.71 -0.99 -6.48
C ASP A 197 16.63 -1.65 -5.45
N VAL A 198 16.17 -1.75 -4.21
CA VAL A 198 17.00 -2.21 -3.10
C VAL A 198 16.61 -3.57 -2.54
N LEU A 199 15.37 -4.01 -2.77
CA LEU A 199 14.91 -5.28 -2.20
C LEU A 199 13.69 -5.82 -2.93
N LEU A 200 13.75 -7.08 -3.36
CA LEU A 200 12.61 -7.87 -3.82
C LEU A 200 12.36 -9.03 -2.86
N MET A 201 11.16 -9.12 -2.34
CA MET A 201 10.68 -10.23 -1.51
C MET A 201 9.65 -11.01 -2.32
N SER A 202 9.97 -12.23 -2.70
CA SER A 202 9.03 -13.15 -3.37
C SER A 202 8.34 -14.07 -2.36
N SER A 203 7.31 -14.74 -2.79
CA SER A 203 6.48 -15.71 -2.08
C SER A 203 5.46 -15.14 -1.07
N ASP A 204 4.54 -16.03 -0.67
CA ASP A 204 3.63 -15.83 0.44
C ASP A 204 4.38 -16.13 1.74
N ARG A 205 4.46 -15.16 2.63
CA ARG A 205 5.36 -15.17 3.79
C ARG A 205 4.57 -14.92 5.07
N ARG A 206 5.18 -15.27 6.20
CA ARG A 206 4.68 -14.82 7.50
C ARG A 206 5.22 -13.42 7.79
N MET A 207 4.45 -12.61 8.52
CA MET A 207 4.93 -11.34 9.05
C MET A 207 6.00 -11.60 10.11
N VAL A 208 7.24 -11.36 9.73
CA VAL A 208 8.41 -11.42 10.61
C VAL A 208 9.15 -10.11 10.45
N ALA A 209 9.45 -9.45 11.56
CA ALA A 209 10.30 -8.27 11.53
C ALA A 209 11.70 -8.65 11.06
N ASP A 210 12.30 -7.81 10.21
CA ASP A 210 13.66 -8.03 9.66
C ASP A 210 13.80 -9.33 8.86
N ASP A 211 12.75 -9.77 8.22
CA ASP A 211 12.76 -11.00 7.41
C ASP A 211 13.75 -10.90 6.22
N CYS A 212 13.85 -9.72 5.62
CA CYS A 212 14.83 -9.42 4.58
C CYS A 212 15.44 -8.03 4.76
N THR A 213 16.71 -7.89 4.37
CA THR A 213 17.42 -6.61 4.38
C THR A 213 17.98 -6.30 3.00
N SER A 214 18.00 -5.02 2.65
CA SER A 214 18.63 -4.53 1.41
C SER A 214 20.16 -4.71 1.46
N HIS A 215 20.82 -4.45 0.33
CA HIS A 215 22.24 -4.13 0.32
C HIS A 215 22.48 -2.81 1.10
N ARG A 216 23.76 -2.43 1.28
CA ARG A 216 24.15 -1.20 1.97
C ARG A 216 23.80 0.00 1.13
N LEU A 217 23.22 1.02 1.77
CA LEU A 217 22.74 2.26 1.18
C LEU A 217 23.45 3.45 1.83
N ASN A 218 23.56 4.54 1.08
CA ASN A 218 24.02 5.82 1.59
C ASN A 218 22.87 6.82 1.51
N LEU A 219 22.27 7.12 2.65
CA LEU A 219 21.24 8.14 2.77
C LEU A 219 21.89 9.51 2.95
N LYS A 220 21.44 10.50 2.21
CA LYS A 220 21.97 11.86 2.30
C LYS A 220 21.25 12.64 3.38
N LYS A 221 21.94 13.63 3.94
CA LYS A 221 21.31 14.65 4.78
C LYS A 221 20.12 15.25 4.04
N GLY A 222 19.01 15.43 4.76
CA GLY A 222 17.75 15.89 4.20
C GLY A 222 16.86 14.74 3.74
N GLU A 223 16.04 14.98 2.73
CA GLU A 223 14.98 14.05 2.31
C GLU A 223 15.52 12.83 1.57
N ASN A 224 15.07 11.67 2.01
CA ASN A 224 15.24 10.40 1.33
C ASN A 224 13.86 9.74 1.20
N ILE A 225 13.59 9.15 0.04
CA ILE A 225 12.27 8.60 -0.29
C ILE A 225 12.35 7.09 -0.24
N ILE A 226 11.50 6.48 0.58
CA ILE A 226 11.29 5.03 0.59
C ILE A 226 9.96 4.76 -0.07
N ARG A 227 9.96 3.87 -1.05
CA ARG A 227 8.78 3.46 -1.81
C ARG A 227 8.64 1.95 -1.78
N GLY A 228 7.41 1.46 -1.65
CA GLY A 228 7.12 0.03 -1.69
C GLY A 228 5.93 -0.28 -2.58
N ALA A 229 5.98 -1.43 -3.23
CA ALA A 229 4.84 -2.03 -3.91
C ALA A 229 4.62 -3.44 -3.33
N ILE A 230 3.39 -3.75 -2.91
CA ILE A 230 3.03 -4.99 -2.24
C ILE A 230 1.87 -5.63 -2.99
N ILE A 231 2.05 -6.87 -3.47
CA ILE A 231 0.98 -7.67 -4.06
C ILE A 231 0.25 -8.42 -2.95
N ASN A 232 -1.08 -8.36 -2.94
CA ASN A 232 -1.87 -9.28 -2.13
C ASN A 232 -2.42 -10.41 -3.00
N GLY A 233 -1.88 -11.60 -2.77
CA GLY A 233 -2.42 -12.87 -3.26
C GLY A 233 -3.55 -13.39 -2.37
N PRO A 234 -3.55 -14.67 -2.02
CA PRO A 234 -4.60 -15.28 -1.19
C PRO A 234 -4.48 -15.01 0.31
N GLY A 235 -3.41 -14.36 0.78
CA GLY A 235 -3.10 -14.16 2.19
C GLY A 235 -3.28 -12.73 2.68
N MET A 236 -2.50 -12.35 3.69
CA MET A 236 -2.41 -10.98 4.22
C MET A 236 -1.34 -10.20 3.49
N SER A 237 -1.41 -8.87 3.51
CA SER A 237 -0.47 -7.98 2.80
C SER A 237 0.23 -6.98 3.70
N ASP A 238 0.18 -7.19 5.01
CA ASP A 238 0.80 -6.29 5.98
C ASP A 238 2.33 -6.24 5.80
N PHE A 239 2.94 -5.12 6.16
CA PHE A 239 4.39 -4.94 6.12
C PHE A 239 4.90 -4.16 7.33
N CYS A 240 6.19 -4.28 7.62
CA CYS A 240 6.91 -3.41 8.54
C CYS A 240 8.28 -3.06 7.96
N VAL A 241 8.75 -1.84 8.28
CA VAL A 241 10.01 -1.32 7.75
C VAL A 241 10.75 -0.58 8.85
N ARG A 242 12.07 -0.79 8.92
CA ARG A 242 12.98 0.01 9.74
C ARG A 242 14.36 0.09 9.10
N LEU A 243 15.17 0.99 9.60
CA LEU A 243 16.58 1.10 9.20
C LEU A 243 17.46 0.35 10.18
N VAL A 244 18.45 -0.35 9.65
CA VAL A 244 19.50 -0.99 10.43
C VAL A 244 20.87 -0.58 9.90
N ASP A 245 21.90 -0.63 10.76
CA ASP A 245 23.27 -0.39 10.36
C ASP A 245 23.88 -1.63 9.64
N GLU A 246 25.13 -1.54 9.27
CA GLU A 246 25.84 -2.62 8.59
C GLU A 246 25.90 -3.92 9.39
N ASN A 247 25.81 -3.84 10.72
CA ASN A 247 25.86 -4.98 11.65
C ASN A 247 24.45 -5.50 12.01
N GLY A 248 23.39 -4.93 11.41
CA GLY A 248 22.01 -5.28 11.69
C GLY A 248 21.43 -4.62 12.96
N LYS A 249 22.16 -3.68 13.57
CA LYS A 249 21.65 -2.94 14.73
C LYS A 249 20.64 -1.89 14.27
N VAL A 250 19.51 -1.83 14.96
CA VAL A 250 18.40 -0.90 14.64
C VAL A 250 18.80 0.55 14.85
N ILE A 251 18.54 1.38 13.86
CA ILE A 251 18.74 2.84 13.89
C ILE A 251 17.42 3.48 14.33
N LYS A 252 17.42 4.13 15.50
CA LYS A 252 16.21 4.70 16.12
C LYS A 252 16.19 6.23 16.15
N SER A 253 17.24 6.87 15.69
CA SER A 253 17.42 8.33 15.71
C SER A 253 18.30 8.79 14.56
N GLY A 254 18.46 10.12 14.43
CA GLY A 254 19.22 10.72 13.32
C GLY A 254 18.38 10.99 12.09
N TYR A 255 17.06 10.71 12.16
CA TYR A 255 16.10 11.06 11.12
C TYR A 255 14.68 11.24 11.67
N THR A 256 13.87 11.96 10.92
CA THR A 256 12.43 12.12 11.15
C THR A 256 11.65 11.63 9.94
N ILE A 257 10.34 11.45 10.08
CA ILE A 257 9.43 10.91 9.05
C ILE A 257 8.41 12.00 8.74
N LYS A 258 8.32 12.42 7.49
CA LYS A 258 7.39 13.45 7.01
C LYS A 258 6.03 12.92 6.73
#